data_08296abe6e52fdad52528fd47616d89f
#
_entry.id   08296abe6e52fdad52528fd47616d89f
#
_cell.length_a   1.000
_cell.length_b   1.000
_cell.length_c   1.000
_cell.angle_alpha   90.00
_cell.angle_beta   90.00
_cell.angle_gamma   90.00
#
_symmetry.space_group_name_H-M   'P 1'
#
loop_
_entity.id
_entity.type
_entity.pdbx_description
1 polymer ?
#
loop_
_entity_poly.entity_id
_entity_poly.type
_entity_poly.pdbx_seq_one_letter_code
_entity_poly.pdbx_strand_id
1 'polypeptide(L)'
;LGEFFNCDFDMFQSGRFAGEFHAKNRAVSGGPVYVTDEPEKIRFDIIQSICTHDGRVPSMDDYPRLTQDSLFTDPVRDRKLLKQFNRKGDALVLAIFNCLTEETLEGSYRLSDISGVREGVRYVSYSSDKGFLGVIEDPFKEYEITLSPVGAELITFLPVVNGKATIGLKGKYLPNAFVETVGEKERLLEPGIVMRYSDKNGFYEEISK
;
A
#
# COMPACT_ATOMS: atom_id res chain seq x y z
N LEU A 1 7.19 20.45 -0.01
CA LEU A 1 6.01 20.68 0.86
C LEU A 1 5.80 19.52 1.82
N GLY A 2 5.87 18.26 1.38
CA GLY A 2 5.63 17.07 2.19
C GLY A 2 6.53 16.92 3.44
N GLU A 3 7.66 17.60 3.51
CA GLU A 3 8.53 17.60 4.70
C GLU A 3 7.96 18.42 5.86
N PHE A 4 6.99 19.28 5.61
CA PHE A 4 6.42 20.18 6.63
C PHE A 4 4.97 19.85 6.96
N PHE A 5 4.23 19.28 6.03
CA PHE A 5 2.82 18.90 6.20
C PHE A 5 2.37 17.89 5.16
N ASN A 6 1.36 17.09 5.49
CA ASN A 6 0.72 16.20 4.54
C ASN A 6 -0.10 17.00 3.53
N CYS A 7 0.01 16.66 2.25
CA CYS A 7 -0.82 17.25 1.22
C CYS A 7 -2.27 16.80 1.37
N ASP A 8 -3.19 17.74 1.20
CA ASP A 8 -4.61 17.47 1.13
C ASP A 8 -4.98 17.02 -0.28
N PHE A 9 -5.65 15.88 -0.40
CA PHE A 9 -6.15 15.35 -1.68
C PHE A 9 -7.60 15.79 -1.96
N ASP A 10 -8.12 16.74 -1.15
CA ASP A 10 -9.47 17.27 -1.30
C ASP A 10 -10.56 16.17 -1.21
N MET A 11 -11.65 16.33 -1.91
CA MET A 11 -12.84 15.47 -1.81
C MET A 11 -12.57 14.02 -2.23
N PHE A 12 -13.16 13.09 -1.48
CA PHE A 12 -13.14 11.67 -1.78
C PHE A 12 -14.56 11.11 -1.90
N GLN A 13 -14.87 10.53 -3.04
CA GLN A 13 -16.14 9.86 -3.29
C GLN A 13 -15.89 8.37 -3.56
N SER A 14 -16.16 7.55 -2.54
CA SER A 14 -15.93 6.11 -2.59
C SER A 14 -16.85 5.39 -3.59
N GLY A 15 -18.06 5.90 -3.77
CA GLY A 15 -19.08 5.35 -4.67
C GLY A 15 -18.89 5.68 -6.16
N ARG A 16 -17.86 6.45 -6.51
CA ARG A 16 -17.54 6.76 -7.90
C ARG A 16 -16.63 5.69 -8.51
N PHE A 17 -16.59 5.70 -9.83
CA PHE A 17 -15.81 4.75 -10.63
C PHE A 17 -14.29 4.73 -10.27
N ALA A 18 -13.73 5.85 -9.85
CA ALA A 18 -12.35 5.98 -9.38
C ALA A 18 -12.20 5.82 -7.85
N GLY A 19 -13.23 5.33 -7.14
CA GLY A 19 -13.23 5.27 -5.68
C GLY A 19 -12.05 4.51 -5.09
N GLU A 20 -11.73 3.32 -5.61
CA GLU A 20 -10.58 2.52 -5.14
C GLU A 20 -9.24 3.18 -5.47
N PHE A 21 -9.09 3.76 -6.67
CA PHE A 21 -7.90 4.51 -7.06
C PHE A 21 -7.63 5.65 -6.07
N HIS A 22 -8.66 6.43 -5.75
CA HIS A 22 -8.57 7.53 -4.80
C HIS A 22 -8.30 7.04 -3.37
N ALA A 23 -8.90 5.94 -2.93
CA ALA A 23 -8.67 5.36 -1.62
C ALA A 23 -7.23 4.86 -1.46
N LYS A 24 -6.72 4.12 -2.44
CA LYS A 24 -5.34 3.59 -2.43
C LYS A 24 -4.30 4.72 -2.43
N ASN A 25 -4.58 5.81 -3.17
CA ASN A 25 -3.70 6.98 -3.17
C ASN A 25 -3.67 7.66 -1.79
N ARG A 26 -4.83 7.81 -1.13
CA ARG A 26 -4.91 8.35 0.23
C ARG A 26 -4.24 7.45 1.26
N ALA A 27 -4.39 6.14 1.13
CA ALA A 27 -3.73 5.20 2.03
C ALA A 27 -2.21 5.37 2.01
N VAL A 28 -1.60 5.48 0.83
CA VAL A 28 -0.13 5.64 0.70
C VAL A 28 0.35 7.04 1.06
N SER A 29 -0.51 8.05 0.94
CA SER A 29 -0.16 9.42 1.32
C SER A 29 -0.11 9.61 2.84
N GLY A 30 -0.96 8.88 3.58
CA GLY A 30 -1.10 9.03 5.03
C GLY A 30 -1.64 10.39 5.47
N GLY A 31 -2.20 11.17 4.55
CA GLY A 31 -2.82 12.47 4.82
C GLY A 31 -4.27 12.35 5.28
N PRO A 32 -4.94 13.48 5.58
CA PRO A 32 -6.33 13.49 5.96
C PRO A 32 -7.24 13.00 4.84
N VAL A 33 -8.37 12.39 5.20
CA VAL A 33 -9.35 11.84 4.27
C VAL A 33 -10.71 12.48 4.51
N TYR A 34 -11.23 13.16 3.49
CA TYR A 34 -12.54 13.82 3.51
C TYR A 34 -13.51 13.05 2.61
N VAL A 35 -14.47 12.36 3.23
CA VAL A 35 -15.51 11.61 2.50
C VAL A 35 -16.65 12.56 2.14
N THR A 36 -17.00 12.63 0.86
CA THR A 36 -18.03 13.53 0.33
C THR A 36 -19.04 12.79 -0.55
N ASP A 37 -19.24 11.52 -0.28
CA ASP A 37 -20.27 10.73 -0.94
C ASP A 37 -21.67 11.19 -0.58
N GLU A 38 -22.62 11.02 -1.52
CA GLU A 38 -24.03 11.00 -1.18
C GLU A 38 -24.31 9.78 -0.28
N PRO A 39 -25.12 9.92 0.80
CA PRO A 39 -25.28 8.84 1.80
C PRO A 39 -25.65 7.48 1.23
N GLU A 40 -26.46 7.42 0.17
CA GLU A 40 -26.90 6.19 -0.47
C GLU A 40 -25.83 5.57 -1.41
N LYS A 41 -24.74 6.29 -1.69
CA LYS A 41 -23.68 5.86 -2.63
C LYS A 41 -22.37 5.51 -1.94
N ILE A 42 -22.33 5.58 -0.62
CA ILE A 42 -21.11 5.26 0.15
C ILE A 42 -20.71 3.80 -0.03
N ARG A 43 -19.46 3.57 -0.39
CA ARG A 43 -18.80 2.26 -0.41
C ARG A 43 -18.02 2.06 0.89
N PHE A 44 -18.70 1.60 1.93
CA PHE A 44 -18.09 1.36 3.25
C PHE A 44 -16.95 0.35 3.19
N ASP A 45 -16.99 -0.63 2.31
CA ASP A 45 -15.92 -1.58 2.07
C ASP A 45 -14.60 -0.89 1.66
N ILE A 46 -14.68 0.11 0.78
CA ILE A 46 -13.53 0.92 0.37
C ILE A 46 -13.02 1.78 1.54
N ILE A 47 -13.92 2.46 2.24
CA ILE A 47 -13.56 3.33 3.38
C ILE A 47 -12.91 2.51 4.50
N GLN A 48 -13.49 1.37 4.86
CA GLN A 48 -12.96 0.48 5.88
C GLN A 48 -11.60 -0.13 5.51
N SER A 49 -11.26 -0.18 4.22
CA SER A 49 -9.94 -0.65 3.78
C SER A 49 -8.80 0.34 4.09
N ILE A 50 -9.12 1.61 4.40
CA ILE A 50 -8.13 2.67 4.69
C ILE A 50 -8.21 3.23 6.11
N CYS A 51 -9.23 2.87 6.90
CA CYS A 51 -9.37 3.32 8.28
C CYS A 51 -9.74 2.17 9.22
N THR A 52 -9.62 2.40 10.52
CA THR A 52 -10.16 1.52 11.56
C THR A 52 -11.69 1.65 11.62
N HIS A 53 -12.36 0.71 12.30
CA HIS A 53 -13.82 0.74 12.46
C HIS A 53 -14.33 1.99 13.21
N ASP A 54 -13.48 2.63 14.03
CA ASP A 54 -13.76 3.90 14.71
C ASP A 54 -13.38 5.14 13.89
N GLY A 55 -12.98 4.95 12.61
CA GLY A 55 -12.71 6.03 11.65
C GLY A 55 -11.30 6.61 11.70
N ARG A 56 -10.36 6.02 12.44
CA ARG A 56 -8.97 6.48 12.47
C ARG A 56 -8.23 6.02 11.22
N VAL A 57 -7.63 6.95 10.50
CA VAL A 57 -6.75 6.68 9.35
C VAL A 57 -5.31 6.57 9.84
N PRO A 58 -4.63 5.41 9.65
CA PRO A 58 -3.22 5.30 10.01
C PRO A 58 -2.36 6.22 9.14
N SER A 59 -1.46 6.99 9.78
CA SER A 59 -0.49 7.80 9.06
C SER A 59 0.69 6.97 8.57
N MET A 60 1.24 7.32 7.42
CA MET A 60 2.56 6.86 6.98
C MET A 60 3.66 7.63 7.71
N ASP A 61 4.89 7.12 7.68
CA ASP A 61 6.01 7.73 8.40
C ASP A 61 6.69 8.84 7.59
N ASP A 62 6.40 8.91 6.28
CA ASP A 62 6.98 9.88 5.36
C ASP A 62 5.90 10.36 4.37
N TYR A 63 6.23 11.32 3.52
CA TYR A 63 5.39 11.69 2.39
C TYR A 63 5.68 10.77 1.18
N PRO A 64 4.71 10.55 0.28
CA PRO A 64 4.92 9.73 -0.89
C PRO A 64 5.89 10.40 -1.85
N ARG A 65 6.83 9.61 -2.40
CA ARG A 65 7.82 10.03 -3.36
C ARG A 65 7.65 9.23 -4.65
N LEU A 66 7.94 9.87 -5.77
CA LEU A 66 7.98 9.16 -7.05
C LEU A 66 9.20 8.25 -7.12
N THR A 67 9.04 7.09 -7.76
CA THR A 67 10.17 6.26 -8.16
C THR A 67 11.00 6.98 -9.23
N GLN A 68 12.26 6.62 -9.39
CA GLN A 68 13.18 7.32 -10.30
C GLN A 68 12.67 7.32 -11.75
N ASP A 69 12.08 6.23 -12.19
CA ASP A 69 11.52 6.08 -13.55
C ASP A 69 10.20 6.84 -13.77
N SER A 70 9.52 7.24 -12.68
CA SER A 70 8.31 8.08 -12.75
C SER A 70 8.59 9.57 -12.60
N LEU A 71 9.81 9.97 -12.18
CA LEU A 71 10.10 11.33 -11.76
C LEU A 71 9.97 12.36 -12.89
N PHE A 72 10.29 11.98 -14.13
CA PHE A 72 10.22 12.85 -15.32
C PHE A 72 9.24 12.33 -16.38
N THR A 73 8.25 11.56 -15.95
CA THR A 73 7.24 10.94 -16.81
C THR A 73 5.88 11.61 -16.59
N ASP A 74 5.20 11.99 -17.66
CA ASP A 74 3.79 12.33 -17.62
C ASP A 74 2.98 11.04 -17.82
N PRO A 75 2.32 10.49 -16.77
CA PRO A 75 1.68 9.17 -16.85
C PRO A 75 0.54 9.13 -17.89
N VAL A 76 -0.07 10.26 -18.20
CA VAL A 76 -1.16 10.35 -19.18
C VAL A 76 -0.60 10.47 -20.60
N ARG A 77 0.30 11.40 -20.85
CA ARG A 77 0.86 11.65 -22.19
C ARG A 77 1.77 10.53 -22.65
N ASP A 78 2.62 10.03 -21.75
CA ASP A 78 3.58 8.97 -22.05
C ASP A 78 2.96 7.57 -21.96
N ARG A 79 1.69 7.47 -21.49
CA ARG A 79 0.94 6.21 -21.35
C ARG A 79 1.71 5.19 -20.52
N LYS A 80 2.15 5.62 -19.34
CA LYS A 80 2.95 4.81 -18.42
C LYS A 80 2.29 4.75 -17.04
N LEU A 81 2.56 3.65 -16.34
CA LEU A 81 2.16 3.52 -14.94
C LEU A 81 2.91 4.54 -14.08
N LEU A 82 2.16 5.28 -13.27
CA LEU A 82 2.72 6.14 -12.23
C LEU A 82 3.11 5.29 -11.03
N LYS A 83 4.36 5.39 -10.59
CA LYS A 83 4.84 4.68 -9.41
C LYS A 83 5.30 5.65 -8.33
N GLN A 84 4.79 5.46 -7.13
CA GLN A 84 5.22 6.21 -5.95
C GLN A 84 5.41 5.25 -4.77
N PHE A 85 6.25 5.65 -3.83
CA PHE A 85 6.58 4.84 -2.67
C PHE A 85 6.51 5.63 -1.38
N ASN A 86 6.29 4.92 -0.28
CA ASN A 86 6.30 5.44 1.08
C ASN A 86 6.77 4.31 2.02
N ARG A 87 6.81 4.59 3.32
CA ARG A 87 7.17 3.59 4.34
C ARG A 87 6.29 3.71 5.59
N LYS A 88 6.20 2.59 6.30
CA LYS A 88 5.60 2.52 7.64
C LYS A 88 6.42 1.57 8.51
N GLY A 89 7.13 2.11 9.49
CA GLY A 89 8.13 1.34 10.23
C GLY A 89 9.20 0.80 9.29
N ASP A 90 9.44 -0.49 9.35
CA ASP A 90 10.35 -1.21 8.46
C ASP A 90 9.73 -1.64 7.12
N ALA A 91 8.42 -1.49 6.97
CA ALA A 91 7.74 -1.83 5.73
C ALA A 91 7.91 -0.75 4.67
N LEU A 92 8.20 -1.17 3.45
CA LEU A 92 8.23 -0.33 2.26
C LEU A 92 6.94 -0.56 1.46
N VAL A 93 6.37 0.51 0.93
CA VAL A 93 5.13 0.46 0.15
C VAL A 93 5.38 1.05 -1.22
N LEU A 94 5.05 0.30 -2.25
CA LEU A 94 5.00 0.75 -3.64
C LEU A 94 3.53 0.87 -4.06
N ALA A 95 3.15 2.05 -4.51
CA ALA A 95 1.85 2.31 -5.10
C ALA A 95 2.01 2.51 -6.61
N ILE A 96 1.22 1.78 -7.39
CA ILE A 96 1.26 1.77 -8.85
C ILE A 96 -0.11 2.15 -9.37
N PHE A 97 -0.17 3.13 -10.26
CA PHE A 97 -1.42 3.70 -10.75
C PHE A 97 -1.46 3.73 -12.27
N ASN A 98 -2.58 3.33 -12.84
CA ASN A 98 -2.95 3.62 -14.21
C ASN A 98 -3.83 4.88 -14.23
N CYS A 99 -3.27 6.00 -14.69
CA CYS A 99 -3.96 7.30 -14.73
C CYS A 99 -4.84 7.49 -15.98
N LEU A 100 -4.93 6.49 -16.86
CA LEU A 100 -5.79 6.54 -18.05
C LEU A 100 -7.21 6.06 -17.70
N THR A 101 -8.20 6.67 -18.33
CA THR A 101 -9.63 6.37 -18.09
C THR A 101 -10.20 5.29 -19.00
N GLU A 102 -9.52 4.95 -20.11
CA GLU A 102 -10.05 4.07 -21.15
C GLU A 102 -9.15 2.90 -21.52
N GLU A 103 -7.88 2.91 -21.07
CA GLU A 103 -6.90 1.96 -21.53
C GLU A 103 -6.26 1.18 -20.37
N THR A 104 -6.07 -0.10 -20.60
CA THR A 104 -5.24 -0.96 -19.76
C THR A 104 -3.77 -0.70 -20.03
N LEU A 105 -2.97 -0.55 -18.99
CA LEU A 105 -1.53 -0.41 -19.09
C LEU A 105 -0.80 -1.63 -18.51
N GLU A 106 0.22 -2.03 -19.21
CA GLU A 106 1.21 -3.00 -18.74
C GLU A 106 2.48 -2.29 -18.32
N GLY A 107 3.17 -2.83 -17.36
CA GLY A 107 4.45 -2.32 -16.87
C GLY A 107 5.11 -3.29 -15.92
N SER A 108 6.16 -2.83 -15.28
CA SER A 108 6.91 -3.64 -14.33
C SER A 108 7.33 -2.83 -13.11
N TYR A 109 7.74 -3.54 -12.06
CA TYR A 109 8.31 -2.96 -10.86
C TYR A 109 9.39 -3.88 -10.28
N ARG A 110 10.27 -3.29 -9.48
CA ARG A 110 11.30 -3.99 -8.69
C ARG A 110 11.27 -3.46 -7.27
N LEU A 111 11.68 -4.26 -6.31
CA LEU A 111 11.89 -3.76 -4.96
C LEU A 111 12.97 -2.67 -4.94
N SER A 112 14.01 -2.79 -5.78
CA SER A 112 15.08 -1.79 -5.92
C SER A 112 14.64 -0.42 -6.45
N ASP A 113 13.41 -0.29 -6.98
CA ASP A 113 12.86 1.01 -7.39
C ASP A 113 12.52 1.92 -6.18
N ILE A 114 12.52 1.35 -4.98
CA ILE A 114 12.19 2.01 -3.72
C ILE A 114 13.45 2.34 -2.95
N SER A 115 13.59 3.57 -2.45
CA SER A 115 14.67 3.90 -1.53
C SER A 115 14.45 3.30 -0.14
N GLY A 116 15.53 2.88 0.53
CA GLY A 116 15.48 2.28 1.85
C GLY A 116 15.51 0.75 1.87
N VAL A 117 15.64 0.11 0.72
CA VAL A 117 15.90 -1.34 0.65
C VAL A 117 17.24 -1.66 1.30
N ARG A 118 17.24 -2.62 2.22
CA ARG A 118 18.44 -3.06 2.95
C ARG A 118 19.11 -4.21 2.22
N GLU A 119 20.42 -4.08 1.99
CA GLU A 119 21.23 -5.12 1.34
C GLU A 119 21.26 -6.40 2.18
N GLY A 120 21.18 -7.56 1.51
CA GLY A 120 21.22 -8.87 2.16
C GLY A 120 19.96 -9.23 2.97
N VAL A 121 18.92 -8.40 2.94
CA VAL A 121 17.66 -8.66 3.63
C VAL A 121 16.63 -9.22 2.64
N ARG A 122 16.02 -10.35 3.01
CA ARG A 122 14.86 -10.89 2.29
C ARG A 122 13.59 -10.13 2.67
N TYR A 123 12.68 -9.99 1.73
CA TYR A 123 11.40 -9.31 1.96
C TYR A 123 10.24 -10.23 1.59
N VAL A 124 9.19 -10.20 2.41
CA VAL A 124 7.87 -10.71 2.03
C VAL A 124 7.18 -9.63 1.20
N SER A 125 6.55 -10.01 0.09
CA SER A 125 5.73 -9.11 -0.71
C SER A 125 4.25 -9.45 -0.60
N TYR A 126 3.42 -8.43 -0.43
CA TYR A 126 1.97 -8.53 -0.29
C TYR A 126 1.28 -7.47 -1.15
N SER A 127 0.34 -7.91 -1.97
CA SER A 127 -0.50 -7.07 -2.83
C SER A 127 -1.83 -6.78 -2.16
N SER A 128 -2.31 -5.55 -2.26
CA SER A 128 -3.62 -5.16 -1.74
C SER A 128 -4.77 -5.97 -2.37
N ASP A 129 -4.64 -6.34 -3.64
CA ASP A 129 -5.68 -7.02 -4.41
C ASP A 129 -5.46 -8.54 -4.50
N LYS A 130 -4.19 -8.98 -4.64
CA LYS A 130 -3.85 -10.40 -4.88
C LYS A 130 -3.43 -11.15 -3.61
N GLY A 131 -3.19 -10.44 -2.50
CA GLY A 131 -2.72 -11.04 -1.26
C GLY A 131 -1.22 -11.34 -1.25
N PHE A 132 -0.82 -12.42 -0.59
CA PHE A 132 0.59 -12.83 -0.49
C PHE A 132 1.17 -13.22 -1.84
N LEU A 133 2.24 -12.54 -2.26
CA LEU A 133 2.91 -12.77 -3.55
C LEU A 133 4.14 -13.68 -3.44
N GLY A 134 4.80 -13.68 -2.29
CA GLY A 134 6.00 -14.51 -2.07
C GLY A 134 7.12 -13.79 -1.32
N VAL A 135 8.26 -14.45 -1.27
CA VAL A 135 9.50 -13.92 -0.68
C VAL A 135 10.40 -13.42 -1.81
N ILE A 136 10.92 -12.22 -1.65
CA ILE A 136 11.89 -11.59 -2.55
C ILE A 136 13.28 -11.76 -1.96
N GLU A 137 14.13 -12.48 -2.67
CA GLU A 137 15.54 -12.69 -2.33
C GLU A 137 16.45 -11.76 -3.14
N ASP A 138 16.05 -11.47 -4.38
CA ASP A 138 16.74 -10.53 -5.28
C ASP A 138 15.90 -9.26 -5.46
N PRO A 139 16.34 -8.12 -4.90
CA PRO A 139 15.61 -6.85 -5.02
C PRO A 139 15.60 -6.28 -6.45
N PHE A 140 16.47 -6.76 -7.33
CA PHE A 140 16.54 -6.33 -8.74
C PHE A 140 15.64 -7.16 -9.66
N LYS A 141 15.04 -8.24 -9.15
CA LYS A 141 14.10 -9.04 -9.91
C LYS A 141 12.91 -8.21 -10.35
N GLU A 142 12.60 -8.31 -11.63
CA GLU A 142 11.49 -7.59 -12.25
C GLU A 142 10.19 -8.41 -12.15
N TYR A 143 9.10 -7.72 -11.84
CA TYR A 143 7.76 -8.28 -11.75
C TYR A 143 6.83 -7.50 -12.67
N GLU A 144 6.13 -8.21 -13.52
CA GLU A 144 5.15 -7.63 -14.44
C GLU A 144 3.84 -7.29 -13.71
N ILE A 145 3.20 -6.21 -14.13
CA ILE A 145 1.91 -5.78 -13.65
C ILE A 145 1.06 -5.22 -14.79
N THR A 146 -0.21 -5.55 -14.76
CA THR A 146 -1.22 -5.01 -15.68
C THR A 146 -2.32 -4.37 -14.86
N LEU A 147 -2.64 -3.10 -15.15
CA LEU A 147 -3.70 -2.36 -14.49
C LEU A 147 -4.75 -1.91 -15.50
N SER A 148 -6.01 -2.20 -15.19
CA SER A 148 -7.17 -1.68 -15.91
C SER A 148 -7.24 -0.14 -15.87
N PRO A 149 -8.10 0.50 -16.69
CA PRO A 149 -8.33 1.94 -16.59
C PRO A 149 -8.63 2.39 -15.17
N VAL A 150 -7.98 3.47 -14.72
CA VAL A 150 -8.07 4.00 -13.34
C VAL A 150 -7.80 2.92 -12.28
N GLY A 151 -7.02 1.90 -12.65
CA GLY A 151 -6.58 0.84 -11.75
C GLY A 151 -5.45 1.31 -10.84
N ALA A 152 -5.40 0.77 -9.65
CA ALA A 152 -4.33 1.01 -8.69
C ALA A 152 -3.98 -0.27 -7.94
N GLU A 153 -2.69 -0.44 -7.62
CA GLU A 153 -2.20 -1.56 -6.81
C GLU A 153 -1.25 -1.05 -5.74
N LEU A 154 -1.40 -1.53 -4.51
CA LEU A 154 -0.47 -1.29 -3.44
C LEU A 154 0.30 -2.58 -3.12
N ILE A 155 1.62 -2.50 -3.18
CA ILE A 155 2.49 -3.62 -2.84
C ILE A 155 3.31 -3.24 -1.61
N THR A 156 3.13 -4.01 -0.54
CA THR A 156 3.89 -3.86 0.69
C THR A 156 5.02 -4.87 0.73
N PHE A 157 6.22 -4.41 1.03
CA PHE A 157 7.42 -5.22 1.23
C PHE A 157 7.85 -5.15 2.69
N LEU A 158 7.88 -6.29 3.35
CA LEU A 158 8.22 -6.39 4.76
C LEU A 158 9.51 -7.20 4.94
N PRO A 159 10.51 -6.67 5.64
CA PRO A 159 11.74 -7.41 5.87
C PRO A 159 11.47 -8.66 6.69
N VAL A 160 12.12 -9.75 6.31
CA VAL A 160 12.12 -11.00 7.10
C VAL A 160 13.19 -10.89 8.18
N VAL A 161 12.78 -10.74 9.42
CA VAL A 161 13.67 -10.63 10.58
C VAL A 161 13.57 -11.91 11.41
N ASN A 162 14.70 -12.55 11.65
CA ASN A 162 14.76 -13.85 12.37
C ASN A 162 13.79 -14.90 11.78
N GLY A 163 13.69 -14.93 10.44
CA GLY A 163 12.83 -15.86 9.73
C GLY A 163 11.33 -15.56 9.83
N LYS A 164 10.93 -14.35 10.22
CA LYS A 164 9.52 -13.96 10.39
C LYS A 164 9.25 -12.57 9.81
N ALA A 165 7.99 -12.35 9.39
CA ALA A 165 7.47 -11.04 9.04
C ALA A 165 5.99 -10.93 9.42
N THR A 166 5.57 -9.76 9.92
CA THR A 166 4.16 -9.45 10.17
C THR A 166 3.64 -8.61 9.03
N ILE A 167 2.74 -9.19 8.21
CA ILE A 167 2.14 -8.52 7.06
C ILE A 167 1.13 -7.48 7.54
N GLY A 168 0.31 -7.83 8.54
CA GLY A 168 -0.60 -6.92 9.19
C GLY A 168 -2.06 -7.35 9.14
N LEU A 169 -2.96 -6.39 9.31
CA LEU A 169 -4.40 -6.64 9.46
C LEU A 169 -5.05 -6.96 8.10
N LYS A 170 -5.71 -8.11 8.01
CA LYS A 170 -6.44 -8.55 6.80
C LYS A 170 -7.60 -7.60 6.47
N GLY A 171 -7.86 -7.39 5.17
CA GLY A 171 -8.94 -6.54 4.67
C GLY A 171 -8.56 -5.05 4.56
N LYS A 172 -7.30 -4.70 4.79
CA LYS A 172 -6.79 -3.34 4.62
C LYS A 172 -5.92 -3.24 3.36
N TYR A 173 -5.97 -2.10 2.67
CA TYR A 173 -5.09 -1.85 1.51
C TYR A 173 -3.62 -1.80 1.90
N LEU A 174 -3.31 -1.26 3.09
CA LEU A 174 -1.98 -1.29 3.70
C LEU A 174 -2.04 -2.01 5.05
N PRO A 175 -2.02 -3.35 5.08
CA PRO A 175 -2.20 -4.13 6.31
C PRO A 175 -1.24 -3.76 7.44
N ASN A 176 0.02 -3.49 7.10
CA ASN A 176 1.08 -3.13 8.05
C ASN A 176 0.86 -1.78 8.73
N ALA A 177 0.12 -0.85 8.10
CA ALA A 177 -0.19 0.44 8.70
C ALA A 177 -1.11 0.33 9.93
N PHE A 178 -1.78 -0.81 10.08
CA PHE A 178 -2.65 -1.12 11.23
C PHE A 178 -1.94 -1.89 12.35
N VAL A 179 -0.62 -1.98 12.29
CA VAL A 179 0.22 -2.60 13.32
C VAL A 179 1.20 -1.54 13.86
N GLU A 180 1.14 -1.32 15.16
CA GLU A 180 2.09 -0.47 15.87
C GLU A 180 3.09 -1.34 16.63
N THR A 181 4.35 -0.95 16.62
CA THR A 181 5.39 -1.58 17.45
C THR A 181 5.63 -0.72 18.68
N VAL A 182 5.34 -1.26 19.86
CA VAL A 182 5.59 -0.60 21.15
C VAL A 182 6.63 -1.41 21.93
N GLY A 183 7.88 -0.94 21.91
CA GLY A 183 9.01 -1.71 22.40
C GLY A 183 9.25 -2.94 21.52
N GLU A 184 9.22 -4.14 22.12
CA GLU A 184 9.35 -5.42 21.39
C GLU A 184 8.00 -6.07 21.03
N LYS A 185 6.87 -5.41 21.34
CA LYS A 185 5.53 -5.96 21.14
C LYS A 185 4.82 -5.28 19.97
N GLU A 186 4.15 -6.10 19.19
CA GLU A 186 3.20 -5.62 18.17
C GLU A 186 1.83 -5.42 18.78
N ARG A 187 1.18 -4.33 18.44
CA ARG A 187 -0.20 -3.99 18.81
C ARG A 187 -0.98 -3.69 17.53
N LEU A 188 -2.14 -4.31 17.39
CA LEU A 188 -3.08 -3.95 16.33
C LEU A 188 -3.85 -2.68 16.71
N LEU A 189 -4.18 -1.86 15.72
CA LEU A 189 -5.06 -0.71 15.90
C LEU A 189 -6.52 -1.10 16.13
N GLU A 190 -6.90 -2.31 15.67
CA GLU A 190 -8.22 -2.91 15.92
C GLU A 190 -8.12 -4.44 15.94
N PRO A 191 -9.06 -5.16 16.58
CA PRO A 191 -9.11 -6.62 16.55
C PRO A 191 -9.35 -7.15 15.13
N GLY A 192 -8.78 -8.32 14.81
CA GLY A 192 -9.02 -8.95 13.52
C GLY A 192 -8.07 -10.09 13.19
N ILE A 193 -8.05 -10.47 11.93
CA ILE A 193 -7.14 -11.50 11.41
C ILE A 193 -5.82 -10.84 11.04
N VAL A 194 -4.73 -11.31 11.66
CA VAL A 194 -3.37 -10.89 11.36
C VAL A 194 -2.74 -11.85 10.38
N MET A 195 -2.19 -11.31 9.32
CA MET A 195 -1.43 -12.06 8.33
C MET A 195 0.06 -12.02 8.69
N ARG A 196 0.69 -13.19 8.68
CA ARG A 196 2.10 -13.36 9.03
C ARG A 196 2.81 -14.28 8.05
N TYR A 197 4.11 -14.21 8.06
CA TYR A 197 5.01 -15.14 7.39
C TYR A 197 6.06 -15.67 8.37
N SER A 198 6.44 -16.94 8.19
CA SER A 198 7.64 -17.49 8.81
C SER A 198 8.32 -18.49 7.88
N ASP A 199 9.64 -18.63 7.97
CA ASP A 199 10.39 -19.63 7.19
C ASP A 199 9.93 -21.06 7.46
N LYS A 200 9.40 -21.31 8.66
CA LYS A 200 8.91 -22.63 9.06
C LYS A 200 7.53 -22.96 8.48
N ASN A 201 6.60 -21.99 8.52
CA ASN A 201 5.18 -22.22 8.22
C ASN A 201 4.74 -21.59 6.88
N GLY A 202 5.59 -20.80 6.23
CA GLY A 202 5.19 -19.97 5.10
C GLY A 202 4.25 -18.84 5.53
N PHE A 203 3.31 -18.47 4.65
CA PHE A 203 2.23 -17.53 4.95
C PHE A 203 1.15 -18.20 5.81
N TYR A 204 0.66 -17.50 6.82
CA TYR A 204 -0.44 -17.96 7.67
C TYR A 204 -1.22 -16.78 8.26
N GLU A 205 -2.41 -17.10 8.74
CA GLU A 205 -3.33 -16.16 9.36
C GLU A 205 -3.60 -16.58 10.81
N GLU A 206 -3.71 -15.62 11.72
CA GLU A 206 -4.07 -15.86 13.12
C GLU A 206 -5.09 -14.80 13.59
N ILE A 207 -5.98 -15.20 14.50
CA ILE A 207 -6.94 -14.27 15.12
C ILE A 207 -6.25 -13.56 16.25
N SER A 208 -6.18 -12.23 16.18
CA SER A 208 -5.77 -11.39 17.30
C SER A 208 -6.97 -10.79 17.99
N LYS A 209 -6.98 -10.92 19.31
CA LYS A 209 -8.04 -10.38 20.19
C LYS A 209 -7.72 -8.94 20.61
#